data_9873a95f89ece2ed408bb32029763bdd
#
_entry.id   9873a95f89ece2ed408bb32029763bdd
#
_cell.length_a   1.000
_cell.length_b   1.000
_cell.length_c   1.000
_cell.angle_alpha   90.00
_cell.angle_beta   90.00
_cell.angle_gamma   90.00
#
_symmetry.space_group_name_H-M   'P 1'
#
loop_
_entity.id
_entity.type
_entity.pdbx_description
1 polymer ?
#
loop_
_entity_poly.entity_id
_entity_poly.type
_entity_poly.pdbx_seq_one_letter_code
_entity_poly.pdbx_strand_id
1 'polypeptide(L)'
;MTVVKTLMCACLWLTASLAHGLPLIAPTAIDWQLDCHLPALAHLQPDVLERTQCAIVTVPRNYAAPRQGSLRLYLTRVGARDPLSREGVVFAQPGNSPQANHSGTFAILLAGSWGAYSTQAYRTLLNRYDVIELTPRDLNQENGVEHAARDMEFVRAQLDEPRLHYLGSADATRLGNRYATLFPERVARMVLVNAAPGETAAPLVDQLHLREPATQRASGCVNQWVGDFLIYGKQPPPSTRCLDPGDWE
;
A
#
# COMPACT_ATOMS: atom_id res chain seq x y z
N MET A 1 73.94 -53.16 8.22
CA MET A 1 73.57 -52.11 9.19
C MET A 1 72.60 -51.15 8.46
N THR A 2 71.31 -51.35 8.65
CA THR A 2 70.22 -50.61 7.91
C THR A 2 69.34 -49.94 8.96
N VAL A 3 69.37 -48.61 9.01
CA VAL A 3 68.62 -47.81 9.98
C VAL A 3 67.24 -47.52 9.34
N VAL A 4 66.21 -48.07 9.99
CA VAL A 4 64.80 -47.80 9.62
C VAL A 4 64.38 -46.51 10.33
N LYS A 5 64.06 -45.44 9.56
CA LYS A 5 63.43 -44.21 10.06
C LYS A 5 61.94 -44.37 10.09
N THR A 6 61.34 -44.39 11.26
CA THR A 6 59.90 -44.40 11.49
C THR A 6 59.36 -42.95 11.38
N LEU A 7 58.59 -42.70 10.38
CA LEU A 7 57.82 -41.42 10.25
C LEU A 7 56.56 -41.56 11.09
N MET A 8 56.42 -40.74 12.13
CA MET A 8 55.15 -40.55 12.86
C MET A 8 54.30 -39.48 12.16
N CYS A 9 53.20 -39.89 11.57
CA CYS A 9 52.22 -39.02 10.97
C CYS A 9 51.21 -38.58 12.03
N ALA A 10 51.31 -37.32 12.49
CA ALA A 10 50.36 -36.75 13.43
C ALA A 10 49.14 -36.22 12.69
N CYS A 11 48.03 -36.93 12.75
CA CYS A 11 46.72 -36.46 12.25
C CYS A 11 46.14 -35.43 13.22
N LEU A 12 46.21 -34.13 12.85
CA LEU A 12 45.45 -33.08 13.51
C LEU A 12 43.99 -33.16 13.06
N TRP A 13 43.08 -33.58 13.94
CA TRP A 13 41.66 -33.50 13.78
C TRP A 13 41.21 -32.05 14.03
N LEU A 14 40.92 -31.29 12.95
CA LEU A 14 40.23 -30.03 13.05
C LEU A 14 38.73 -30.33 13.29
N THR A 15 38.27 -30.17 14.54
CA THR A 15 36.86 -30.15 14.88
C THR A 15 36.27 -28.79 14.45
N ALA A 16 35.66 -28.73 13.28
CA ALA A 16 34.86 -27.58 12.88
C ALA A 16 33.57 -27.56 13.72
N SER A 17 33.54 -26.70 14.74
CA SER A 17 32.31 -26.39 15.47
C SER A 17 31.34 -25.64 14.54
N LEU A 18 30.36 -26.34 13.99
CA LEU A 18 29.19 -25.75 13.33
C LEU A 18 28.35 -25.04 14.40
N ALA A 19 28.61 -23.77 14.61
CA ALA A 19 27.72 -22.89 15.34
C ALA A 19 26.44 -22.76 14.54
N HIS A 20 25.42 -23.56 14.82
CA HIS A 20 24.05 -23.37 14.34
C HIS A 20 23.52 -22.11 15.02
N GLY A 21 23.77 -20.96 14.42
CA GLY A 21 23.06 -19.73 14.76
C GLY A 21 21.57 -19.97 14.55
N LEU A 22 20.78 -19.96 15.64
CA LEU A 22 19.32 -19.88 15.53
C LEU A 22 19.00 -18.69 14.63
N PRO A 23 18.09 -18.84 13.66
CA PRO A 23 17.65 -17.69 12.88
C PRO A 23 17.08 -16.66 13.86
N LEU A 24 17.76 -15.52 13.98
CA LEU A 24 17.20 -14.36 14.63
C LEU A 24 15.95 -14.01 13.81
N ILE A 25 14.76 -14.35 14.34
CA ILE A 25 13.50 -13.88 13.82
C ILE A 25 13.59 -12.37 13.92
N ALA A 26 13.84 -11.71 12.80
CA ALA A 26 13.80 -10.26 12.74
C ALA A 26 12.41 -9.86 13.26
N PRO A 27 12.29 -8.92 14.23
CA PRO A 27 11.00 -8.49 14.70
C PRO A 27 10.17 -8.07 13.48
N THR A 28 8.95 -8.59 13.36
CA THR A 28 8.05 -8.22 12.29
C THR A 28 7.90 -6.70 12.35
N ALA A 29 8.26 -6.04 11.26
CA ALA A 29 8.22 -4.56 11.23
C ALA A 29 6.78 -4.03 11.25
N ILE A 30 5.78 -4.90 11.08
CA ILE A 30 4.36 -4.64 11.22
C ILE A 30 3.88 -5.24 12.54
N ASP A 31 3.53 -4.37 13.48
CA ASP A 31 2.99 -4.72 14.79
C ASP A 31 1.46 -4.59 14.76
N TRP A 32 0.78 -5.73 14.53
CA TRP A 32 -0.68 -5.79 14.46
C TRP A 32 -1.29 -5.60 15.85
N GLN A 33 -2.21 -4.65 15.95
CA GLN A 33 -2.89 -4.29 17.19
C GLN A 33 -4.16 -5.14 17.36
N LEU A 34 -4.48 -5.48 18.61
CA LEU A 34 -5.71 -6.22 18.95
C LEU A 34 -6.95 -5.36 18.69
N ASP A 35 -6.85 -4.05 18.94
CA ASP A 35 -7.95 -3.10 18.78
C ASP A 35 -7.54 -1.95 17.88
N CYS A 36 -8.41 -1.58 16.95
CA CYS A 36 -8.28 -0.39 16.15
C CYS A 36 -8.90 0.81 16.86
N HIS A 37 -8.11 1.81 17.22
CA HIS A 37 -8.62 3.09 17.72
C HIS A 37 -9.16 3.92 16.54
N LEU A 38 -10.25 3.46 15.96
CA LEU A 38 -10.91 4.17 14.87
C LEU A 38 -11.80 5.27 15.41
N PRO A 39 -11.92 6.42 14.74
CA PRO A 39 -12.91 7.44 15.11
C PRO A 39 -14.30 6.79 15.05
N ALA A 40 -15.23 7.32 15.87
CA ALA A 40 -16.60 6.82 15.93
C ALA A 40 -17.27 6.92 14.55
N LEU A 41 -17.07 5.92 13.73
CA LEU A 41 -17.67 5.76 12.41
C LEU A 41 -19.02 5.03 12.58
N ALA A 42 -19.93 5.62 13.35
CA ALA A 42 -21.22 5.07 13.76
C ALA A 42 -22.13 4.67 12.56
N HIS A 43 -21.70 4.94 11.34
CA HIS A 43 -22.47 4.67 10.11
C HIS A 43 -21.90 3.53 9.29
N LEU A 44 -20.82 2.90 9.74
CA LEU A 44 -20.17 1.83 8.98
C LEU A 44 -20.93 0.52 9.12
N GLN A 45 -20.95 -0.22 8.03
CA GLN A 45 -21.47 -1.58 8.02
C GLN A 45 -20.64 -2.45 8.96
N PRO A 46 -21.27 -3.23 9.86
CA PRO A 46 -20.56 -4.08 10.81
C PRO A 46 -19.50 -4.97 10.17
N ASP A 47 -19.77 -5.50 8.97
CA ASP A 47 -18.86 -6.38 8.24
C ASP A 47 -17.54 -5.70 7.82
N VAL A 48 -17.56 -4.38 7.62
CA VAL A 48 -16.32 -3.62 7.34
C VAL A 48 -15.45 -3.55 8.58
N LEU A 49 -16.06 -3.30 9.74
CA LEU A 49 -15.34 -3.25 11.01
C LEU A 49 -14.73 -4.61 11.37
N GLU A 50 -15.48 -5.69 11.19
CA GLU A 50 -15.00 -7.06 11.46
C GLU A 50 -13.78 -7.45 10.62
N ARG A 51 -13.65 -6.88 9.40
CA ARG A 51 -12.53 -7.12 8.49
C ARG A 51 -11.40 -6.09 8.63
N THR A 52 -11.57 -5.09 9.50
CA THR A 52 -10.58 -4.04 9.71
C THR A 52 -9.54 -4.46 10.72
N GLN A 53 -8.29 -4.31 10.35
CA GLN A 53 -7.11 -4.53 11.17
C GLN A 53 -6.24 -3.29 11.18
N CYS A 54 -5.63 -3.00 12.31
CA CYS A 54 -4.72 -1.87 12.46
C CYS A 54 -3.35 -2.35 12.90
N ALA A 55 -2.31 -1.65 12.47
CA ALA A 55 -0.95 -1.97 12.84
C ALA A 55 -0.12 -0.69 13.01
N ILE A 56 0.99 -0.87 13.71
CA ILE A 56 2.07 0.11 13.74
C ILE A 56 3.22 -0.45 12.94
N VAL A 57 3.68 0.34 11.96
CA VAL A 57 4.82 0.00 11.13
C VAL A 57 6.02 0.82 11.56
N THR A 58 7.10 0.15 11.92
CA THR A 58 8.36 0.80 12.24
C THR A 58 9.26 0.85 11.02
N VAL A 59 9.54 2.05 10.54
CA VAL A 59 10.35 2.31 9.34
C VAL A 59 11.59 3.13 9.67
N PRO A 60 12.67 3.07 8.89
CA PRO A 60 13.82 3.95 9.07
C PRO A 60 13.42 5.42 8.92
N ARG A 61 13.94 6.28 9.80
CA ARG A 61 13.80 7.74 9.64
C ARG A 61 14.44 8.20 8.32
N ASN A 62 15.60 7.62 7.99
CA ASN A 62 16.33 7.88 6.75
C ASN A 62 16.80 6.55 6.15
N TYR A 63 16.36 6.24 4.94
CA TYR A 63 16.74 5.01 4.23
C TYR A 63 18.21 4.97 3.80
N ALA A 64 18.88 6.13 3.66
CA ALA A 64 20.33 6.18 3.43
C ALA A 64 21.15 5.91 4.69
N ALA A 65 20.53 6.06 5.87
CA ALA A 65 21.16 5.83 7.18
C ALA A 65 20.19 5.12 8.15
N PRO A 66 19.81 3.86 7.88
CA PRO A 66 18.68 3.20 8.56
C PRO A 66 18.90 2.97 10.06
N ARG A 67 20.17 3.04 10.54
CA ARG A 67 20.50 2.91 11.95
C ARG A 67 20.36 4.21 12.75
N GLN A 68 20.10 5.34 12.09
CA GLN A 68 20.01 6.68 12.71
C GLN A 68 18.61 7.02 13.17
N GLY A 69 17.84 6.05 13.62
CA GLY A 69 16.52 6.21 14.19
C GLY A 69 15.41 5.70 13.29
N SER A 70 14.22 5.60 13.88
CA SER A 70 13.02 5.08 13.23
C SER A 70 11.85 6.05 13.39
N LEU A 71 10.81 5.80 12.59
CA LEU A 71 9.48 6.39 12.69
C LEU A 71 8.46 5.28 12.87
N ARG A 72 7.36 5.60 13.54
CA ARG A 72 6.20 4.72 13.67
C ARG A 72 5.08 5.30 12.81
N LEU A 73 4.59 4.51 11.87
CA LEU A 73 3.49 4.87 10.98
C LEU A 73 2.29 3.99 11.30
N TYR A 74 1.10 4.53 11.11
CA TYR A 74 -0.14 3.75 11.26
C TYR A 74 -0.52 3.10 9.95
N LEU A 75 -0.90 1.84 10.03
CA LEU A 75 -1.40 1.03 8.92
C LEU A 75 -2.82 0.58 9.26
N THR A 76 -3.74 0.81 8.35
CA THR A 76 -5.08 0.24 8.40
C THR A 76 -5.28 -0.67 7.20
N ARG A 77 -5.77 -1.87 7.44
CA ARG A 77 -6.13 -2.85 6.42
C ARG A 77 -7.58 -3.22 6.59
N VAL A 78 -8.35 -3.10 5.53
CA VAL A 78 -9.68 -3.72 5.44
C VAL A 78 -9.56 -4.93 4.52
N GLY A 79 -9.67 -6.12 5.07
CA GLY A 79 -9.50 -7.37 4.33
C GLY A 79 -10.54 -7.53 3.22
N ALA A 80 -10.20 -8.26 2.17
CA ALA A 80 -11.11 -8.64 1.09
C ALA A 80 -12.38 -9.30 1.66
N ARG A 81 -13.55 -9.05 1.04
CA ARG A 81 -14.83 -9.66 1.48
C ARG A 81 -14.84 -11.16 1.26
N ASP A 82 -14.15 -11.63 0.22
CA ASP A 82 -13.95 -13.06 -0.06
C ASP A 82 -12.46 -13.41 0.08
N PRO A 83 -12.01 -13.74 1.30
CA PRO A 83 -10.60 -14.02 1.55
C PRO A 83 -10.07 -15.26 0.82
N LEU A 84 -10.95 -16.17 0.39
CA LEU A 84 -10.54 -17.35 -0.39
C LEU A 84 -10.25 -17.01 -1.85
N SER A 85 -10.82 -15.91 -2.37
CA SER A 85 -10.58 -15.41 -3.72
C SER A 85 -9.68 -14.17 -3.72
N ARG A 86 -8.92 -13.95 -2.66
CA ARG A 86 -8.04 -12.79 -2.52
C ARG A 86 -6.92 -12.81 -3.58
N GLU A 87 -6.72 -11.68 -4.26
CA GLU A 87 -5.76 -11.52 -5.36
C GLU A 87 -4.61 -10.54 -5.05
N GLY A 88 -4.73 -9.75 -3.98
CA GLY A 88 -3.68 -8.79 -3.64
C GLY A 88 -4.17 -7.60 -2.82
N VAL A 89 -3.52 -6.45 -2.99
CA VAL A 89 -3.78 -5.24 -2.22
C VAL A 89 -3.99 -4.02 -3.09
N VAL A 90 -4.82 -3.10 -2.60
CA VAL A 90 -4.94 -1.72 -3.08
C VAL A 90 -4.44 -0.79 -1.99
N PHE A 91 -3.36 -0.07 -2.25
CA PHE A 91 -2.94 1.03 -1.40
C PHE A 91 -3.77 2.27 -1.74
N ALA A 92 -4.60 2.68 -0.80
CA ALA A 92 -5.51 3.80 -0.93
C ALA A 92 -5.04 4.97 -0.07
N GLN A 93 -4.76 6.11 -0.68
CA GLN A 93 -4.18 7.27 -0.02
C GLN A 93 -5.03 8.52 -0.27
N PRO A 94 -5.61 9.12 0.79
CA PRO A 94 -6.56 10.22 0.64
C PRO A 94 -5.91 11.57 0.28
N GLY A 95 -4.59 11.71 0.41
CA GLY A 95 -3.93 13.01 0.35
C GLY A 95 -4.34 13.92 1.51
N ASN A 96 -4.24 15.24 1.31
CA ASN A 96 -4.67 16.25 2.29
C ASN A 96 -6.20 16.47 2.24
N SER A 97 -6.98 15.40 2.19
CA SER A 97 -8.44 15.49 2.27
C SER A 97 -8.87 15.78 3.72
N PRO A 98 -9.98 16.52 3.96
CA PRO A 98 -10.58 16.62 5.29
C PRO A 98 -10.89 15.28 5.94
N GLN A 99 -11.12 14.24 5.14
CA GLN A 99 -11.28 12.86 5.59
C GLN A 99 -9.98 12.22 6.06
N ALA A 100 -8.82 12.76 5.65
CA ALA A 100 -7.49 12.27 6.05
C ALA A 100 -7.12 12.61 7.51
N ASN A 101 -7.95 13.38 8.22
CA ASN A 101 -7.67 13.78 9.61
C ASN A 101 -7.62 12.59 10.59
N HIS A 102 -8.05 11.41 10.16
CA HIS A 102 -8.00 10.19 10.96
C HIS A 102 -7.42 9.06 10.12
N SER A 103 -6.34 8.50 10.60
CA SER A 103 -5.66 7.36 9.98
C SER A 103 -6.63 6.20 9.73
N GLY A 104 -6.64 5.68 8.52
CA GLY A 104 -7.47 4.54 8.13
C GLY A 104 -8.89 4.86 7.69
N THR A 105 -9.36 6.09 7.85
CA THR A 105 -10.73 6.46 7.49
C THR A 105 -11.01 6.25 6.00
N PHE A 106 -10.06 6.54 5.13
CA PHE A 106 -10.25 6.46 3.69
C PHE A 106 -10.40 5.00 3.23
N ALA A 107 -9.54 4.10 3.70
CA ALA A 107 -9.64 2.67 3.40
C ALA A 107 -10.99 2.09 3.85
N ILE A 108 -11.45 2.49 5.04
CA ILE A 108 -12.73 2.06 5.59
C ILE A 108 -13.92 2.58 4.77
N LEU A 109 -13.90 3.86 4.39
CA LEU A 109 -14.95 4.45 3.55
C LEU A 109 -15.00 3.79 2.17
N LEU A 110 -13.84 3.53 1.55
CA LEU A 110 -13.78 2.81 0.28
C LEU A 110 -14.37 1.41 0.40
N ALA A 111 -13.96 0.65 1.40
CA ALA A 111 -14.47 -0.70 1.63
C ALA A 111 -15.97 -0.72 1.98
N GLY A 112 -16.47 0.32 2.67
CA GLY A 112 -17.89 0.51 3.00
C GLY A 112 -18.77 0.88 1.82
N SER A 113 -18.19 1.35 0.71
CA SER A 113 -18.95 1.75 -0.49
C SER A 113 -19.43 0.57 -1.35
N TRP A 114 -19.21 -0.67 -0.93
CA TRP A 114 -19.53 -1.88 -1.71
C TRP A 114 -21.01 -1.98 -2.13
N GLY A 115 -21.93 -1.56 -1.29
CA GLY A 115 -23.37 -1.69 -1.53
C GLY A 115 -24.02 -0.49 -2.23
N ALA A 116 -23.45 0.71 -2.11
CA ALA A 116 -24.02 1.95 -2.58
C ALA A 116 -23.37 2.39 -3.89
N TYR A 117 -24.16 2.57 -4.95
CA TYR A 117 -23.71 3.11 -6.25
C TYR A 117 -22.48 2.42 -6.88
N SER A 118 -22.11 1.24 -6.40
CA SER A 118 -20.91 0.54 -6.85
C SER A 118 -21.21 -0.33 -8.07
N THR A 119 -20.35 -0.24 -9.06
CA THR A 119 -20.38 -1.13 -10.24
C THR A 119 -19.95 -2.55 -9.87
N GLN A 120 -20.19 -3.49 -10.78
CA GLN A 120 -19.70 -4.86 -10.60
C GLN A 120 -18.16 -4.90 -10.46
N ALA A 121 -17.44 -4.09 -11.23
CA ALA A 121 -15.97 -4.02 -11.14
C ALA A 121 -15.51 -3.53 -9.77
N TYR A 122 -16.14 -2.49 -9.23
CA TYR A 122 -15.83 -1.98 -7.91
C TYR A 122 -16.13 -3.01 -6.81
N ARG A 123 -17.28 -3.71 -6.91
CA ARG A 123 -17.58 -4.83 -6.00
C ARG A 123 -16.57 -5.95 -6.11
N THR A 124 -16.12 -6.29 -7.32
CA THR A 124 -15.07 -7.29 -7.54
C THR A 124 -13.76 -6.86 -6.89
N LEU A 125 -13.40 -5.58 -6.99
CA LEU A 125 -12.24 -5.02 -6.31
C LEU A 125 -12.30 -5.28 -4.81
N LEU A 126 -13.39 -4.89 -4.15
CA LEU A 126 -13.56 -5.03 -2.71
C LEU A 126 -13.77 -6.49 -2.24
N ASN A 127 -14.20 -7.37 -3.14
CA ASN A 127 -14.30 -8.79 -2.83
C ASN A 127 -12.93 -9.47 -2.82
N ARG A 128 -12.00 -9.06 -3.70
CA ARG A 128 -10.76 -9.78 -3.98
C ARG A 128 -9.49 -9.10 -3.50
N TYR A 129 -9.55 -7.82 -3.15
CA TYR A 129 -8.37 -7.07 -2.73
C TYR A 129 -8.55 -6.52 -1.32
N ASP A 130 -7.49 -6.60 -0.53
CA ASP A 130 -7.43 -5.84 0.71
C ASP A 130 -7.22 -4.36 0.37
N VAL A 131 -7.91 -3.49 1.09
CA VAL A 131 -7.70 -2.05 0.99
C VAL A 131 -6.79 -1.63 2.14
N ILE A 132 -5.68 -1.00 1.81
CA ILE A 132 -4.64 -0.60 2.76
C ILE A 132 -4.48 0.91 2.72
N GLU A 133 -4.48 1.52 3.89
CA GLU A 133 -4.08 2.91 4.10
C GLU A 133 -2.88 2.94 5.03
N LEU A 134 -1.77 3.48 4.53
CA LEU A 134 -0.59 3.77 5.34
C LEU A 134 -0.55 5.27 5.59
N THR A 135 -0.62 5.71 6.83
CA THR A 135 -0.44 7.14 7.14
C THR A 135 0.97 7.57 6.74
N PRO A 136 1.13 8.42 5.74
CA PRO A 136 2.45 8.77 5.27
C PRO A 136 3.18 9.65 6.29
N ARG A 137 4.50 9.66 6.24
CA ARG A 137 5.29 10.72 6.88
C ARG A 137 4.96 12.07 6.22
N ASP A 138 5.38 13.17 6.82
CA ASP A 138 5.17 14.50 6.25
C ASP A 138 5.79 14.60 4.84
N LEU A 139 4.92 14.70 3.84
CA LEU A 139 5.29 14.76 2.42
C LEU A 139 5.96 16.10 2.02
N ASN A 140 5.84 17.14 2.85
CA ASN A 140 6.40 18.47 2.59
C ASN A 140 7.84 18.64 3.13
N GLN A 141 8.32 17.67 3.92
CA GLN A 141 9.72 17.68 4.35
C GLN A 141 10.66 17.34 3.17
N GLU A 142 11.91 17.73 3.31
CA GLU A 142 12.96 17.36 2.36
C GLU A 142 13.00 15.83 2.19
N ASN A 143 12.91 15.37 0.93
CA ASN A 143 12.79 13.95 0.56
C ASN A 143 11.57 13.22 1.16
N GLY A 144 10.58 13.94 1.72
CA GLY A 144 9.42 13.35 2.38
C GLY A 144 8.65 12.40 1.46
N VAL A 145 8.38 12.81 0.22
CA VAL A 145 7.67 12.00 -0.78
C VAL A 145 8.47 10.74 -1.17
N GLU A 146 9.80 10.87 -1.32
CA GLU A 146 10.64 9.70 -1.62
C GLU A 146 10.67 8.70 -0.48
N HIS A 147 10.86 9.19 0.74
CA HIS A 147 10.86 8.33 1.92
C HIS A 147 9.50 7.67 2.13
N ALA A 148 8.39 8.37 1.90
CA ALA A 148 7.05 7.81 1.98
C ALA A 148 6.83 6.71 0.93
N ALA A 149 7.35 6.89 -0.28
CA ALA A 149 7.31 5.85 -1.31
C ALA A 149 8.11 4.59 -0.89
N ARG A 150 9.24 4.77 -0.24
CA ARG A 150 10.04 3.66 0.32
C ARG A 150 9.34 2.99 1.51
N ASP A 151 8.58 3.75 2.32
CA ASP A 151 7.74 3.19 3.38
C ASP A 151 6.65 2.29 2.80
N MET A 152 6.01 2.70 1.70
CA MET A 152 5.02 1.86 0.99
C MET A 152 5.66 0.57 0.48
N GLU A 153 6.85 0.65 -0.14
CA GLU A 153 7.57 -0.53 -0.62
C GLU A 153 7.95 -1.46 0.53
N PHE A 154 8.37 -0.89 1.64
CA PHE A 154 8.67 -1.66 2.85
C PHE A 154 7.43 -2.43 3.34
N VAL A 155 6.27 -1.76 3.43
CA VAL A 155 5.00 -2.41 3.83
C VAL A 155 4.59 -3.48 2.83
N ARG A 156 4.63 -3.18 1.51
CA ARG A 156 4.32 -4.17 0.48
C ARG A 156 5.16 -5.44 0.64
N ALA A 157 6.48 -5.27 0.83
CA ALA A 157 7.40 -6.39 1.00
C ALA A 157 7.14 -7.19 2.29
N GLN A 158 6.78 -6.51 3.40
CA GLN A 158 6.43 -7.17 4.67
C GLN A 158 5.09 -7.93 4.59
N LEU A 159 4.20 -7.53 3.69
CA LEU A 159 2.95 -8.23 3.41
C LEU A 159 3.11 -9.36 2.39
N ASP A 160 4.33 -9.57 1.88
CA ASP A 160 4.66 -10.56 0.84
C ASP A 160 3.83 -10.38 -0.45
N GLU A 161 3.50 -9.13 -0.79
CA GLU A 161 2.74 -8.81 -1.99
C GLU A 161 3.69 -8.61 -3.18
N PRO A 162 3.52 -9.34 -4.30
CA PRO A 162 4.40 -9.19 -5.45
C PRO A 162 4.26 -7.82 -6.11
N ARG A 163 3.05 -7.28 -6.17
CA ARG A 163 2.69 -5.97 -6.71
C ARG A 163 1.50 -5.41 -5.94
N LEU A 164 1.31 -4.10 -6.04
CA LEU A 164 0.13 -3.41 -5.49
C LEU A 164 -0.63 -2.66 -6.58
N HIS A 165 -1.92 -2.49 -6.37
CA HIS A 165 -2.70 -1.43 -7.00
C HIS A 165 -2.59 -0.17 -6.15
N TYR A 166 -2.63 0.99 -6.79
CA TYR A 166 -2.60 2.27 -6.09
C TYR A 166 -3.80 3.14 -6.44
N LEU A 167 -4.40 3.73 -5.43
CA LEU A 167 -5.43 4.76 -5.56
C LEU A 167 -5.02 5.97 -4.71
N GLY A 168 -4.64 7.06 -5.36
CA GLY A 168 -4.24 8.29 -4.69
C GLY A 168 -5.11 9.47 -5.08
N SER A 169 -5.40 10.34 -4.11
CA SER A 169 -6.17 11.58 -4.35
C SER A 169 -5.37 12.80 -3.91
N ALA A 170 -5.52 13.91 -4.62
CA ALA A 170 -4.87 15.19 -4.33
C ALA A 170 -3.33 15.01 -4.14
N ASP A 171 -2.76 15.43 -3.00
CA ASP A 171 -1.31 15.35 -2.76
C ASP A 171 -0.76 13.90 -2.76
N ALA A 172 -1.61 12.90 -2.54
CA ALA A 172 -1.20 11.51 -2.62
C ALA A 172 -0.89 11.07 -4.06
N THR A 173 -1.30 11.82 -5.08
CA THR A 173 -0.91 11.57 -6.47
C THR A 173 0.60 11.69 -6.67
N ARG A 174 1.24 12.66 -5.99
CA ARG A 174 2.71 12.82 -5.98
C ARG A 174 3.41 11.60 -5.37
N LEU A 175 2.83 11.06 -4.29
CA LEU A 175 3.35 9.85 -3.65
C LEU A 175 3.25 8.64 -4.59
N GLY A 176 2.10 8.44 -5.23
CA GLY A 176 1.89 7.38 -6.23
C GLY A 176 2.88 7.49 -7.41
N ASN A 177 3.02 8.67 -7.98
CA ASN A 177 3.97 8.93 -9.08
C ASN A 177 5.42 8.66 -8.65
N ARG A 178 5.80 9.05 -7.43
CA ARG A 178 7.14 8.76 -6.91
C ARG A 178 7.37 7.28 -6.68
N TYR A 179 6.38 6.59 -6.11
CA TYR A 179 6.44 5.14 -5.93
C TYR A 179 6.60 4.42 -7.27
N ALA A 180 5.78 4.75 -8.26
CA ALA A 180 5.84 4.15 -9.59
C ALA A 180 7.15 4.47 -10.35
N THR A 181 7.78 5.61 -10.05
CA THR A 181 9.09 5.96 -10.61
C THR A 181 10.21 5.13 -9.98
N LEU A 182 10.14 4.87 -8.65
CA LEU A 182 11.17 4.12 -7.93
C LEU A 182 11.02 2.60 -8.11
N PHE A 183 9.78 2.11 -8.23
CA PHE A 183 9.44 0.69 -8.20
C PHE A 183 8.39 0.34 -9.29
N PRO A 184 8.64 0.63 -10.58
CA PRO A 184 7.63 0.45 -11.62
C PRO A 184 7.17 -1.00 -11.73
N GLU A 185 8.04 -1.98 -11.49
CA GLU A 185 7.72 -3.40 -11.53
C GLU A 185 6.84 -3.86 -10.36
N ARG A 186 6.70 -3.04 -9.32
CA ARG A 186 5.87 -3.32 -8.14
C ARG A 186 4.46 -2.75 -8.23
N VAL A 187 4.16 -1.98 -9.27
CA VAL A 187 2.81 -1.46 -9.51
C VAL A 187 2.07 -2.36 -10.49
N ALA A 188 0.87 -2.79 -10.11
CA ALA A 188 -0.03 -3.49 -11.02
C ALA A 188 -0.79 -2.47 -11.90
N ARG A 189 -1.52 -1.54 -11.30
CA ARG A 189 -2.20 -0.41 -11.93
C ARG A 189 -2.36 0.72 -10.93
N MET A 190 -2.47 1.96 -11.43
CA MET A 190 -2.56 3.14 -10.59
C MET A 190 -3.68 4.09 -11.04
N VAL A 191 -4.52 4.52 -10.10
CA VAL A 191 -5.50 5.58 -10.31
C VAL A 191 -5.12 6.81 -9.52
N LEU A 192 -5.05 7.94 -10.18
CA LEU A 192 -4.72 9.25 -9.61
C LEU A 192 -5.89 10.19 -9.80
N VAL A 193 -6.49 10.61 -8.69
CA VAL A 193 -7.66 11.48 -8.67
C VAL A 193 -7.24 12.88 -8.26
N ASN A 194 -7.62 13.88 -9.03
CA ASN A 194 -7.30 15.30 -8.77
C ASN A 194 -5.80 15.58 -8.66
N ALA A 195 -4.98 14.95 -9.50
CA ALA A 195 -3.56 15.28 -9.60
C ALA A 195 -3.34 16.76 -9.92
N ALA A 196 -2.32 17.36 -9.32
CA ALA A 196 -1.98 18.76 -9.57
C ALA A 196 -1.57 18.97 -11.04
N PRO A 197 -1.85 20.16 -11.62
CA PRO A 197 -1.36 20.48 -12.95
C PRO A 197 0.17 20.39 -13.03
N GLY A 198 0.69 19.72 -14.06
CA GLY A 198 2.13 19.58 -14.28
C GLY A 198 2.79 18.40 -13.56
N GLU A 199 2.05 17.59 -12.80
CA GLU A 199 2.60 16.33 -12.31
C GLU A 199 2.92 15.41 -13.50
N THR A 200 4.18 14.97 -13.54
CA THR A 200 4.63 14.04 -14.58
C THR A 200 4.17 12.64 -14.26
N ALA A 201 3.45 12.02 -15.19
CA ALA A 201 3.07 10.62 -15.10
C ALA A 201 4.30 9.69 -15.08
N ALA A 202 4.25 8.61 -14.32
CA ALA A 202 5.30 7.59 -14.36
C ALA A 202 5.20 6.79 -15.68
N PRO A 203 6.21 6.84 -16.56
CA PRO A 203 6.05 6.39 -17.96
C PRO A 203 5.95 4.87 -18.14
N LEU A 204 6.28 4.09 -17.12
CA LEU A 204 6.38 2.61 -17.20
C LEU A 204 5.21 1.87 -16.50
N VAL A 205 4.21 2.60 -16.06
CA VAL A 205 3.11 2.02 -15.26
C VAL A 205 1.76 2.35 -15.92
N ASP A 206 0.89 1.34 -15.96
CA ASP A 206 -0.51 1.55 -16.37
C ASP A 206 -1.19 2.47 -15.35
N GLN A 207 -1.59 3.66 -15.80
CA GLN A 207 -2.18 4.66 -14.93
C GLN A 207 -3.37 5.35 -15.56
N LEU A 208 -4.33 5.71 -14.71
CA LEU A 208 -5.53 6.45 -15.04
C LEU A 208 -5.58 7.74 -14.20
N HIS A 209 -5.73 8.87 -14.86
CA HIS A 209 -5.95 10.16 -14.24
C HIS A 209 -7.43 10.54 -14.31
N LEU A 210 -8.02 10.78 -13.16
CA LEU A 210 -9.42 11.22 -13.04
C LEU A 210 -9.47 12.61 -12.42
N ARG A 211 -10.49 13.37 -12.79
CA ARG A 211 -10.88 14.61 -12.11
C ARG A 211 -12.25 14.43 -11.51
N GLU A 212 -12.35 14.74 -10.24
CA GLU A 212 -13.60 14.76 -9.49
C GLU A 212 -13.98 16.21 -9.21
N PRO A 213 -15.25 16.58 -9.35
CA PRO A 213 -15.71 17.89 -8.94
C PRO A 213 -15.48 18.10 -7.43
N ALA A 214 -15.35 19.35 -7.00
CA ALA A 214 -15.00 19.71 -5.62
C ALA A 214 -16.06 19.33 -4.56
N THR A 215 -17.12 18.65 -4.94
CA THR A 215 -18.16 18.17 -4.04
C THR A 215 -17.69 16.93 -3.27
N GLN A 216 -17.95 16.90 -1.98
CA GLN A 216 -17.44 15.94 -0.99
C GLN A 216 -17.94 14.49 -1.13
N ARG A 217 -18.60 14.13 -2.22
CA ARG A 217 -19.10 12.78 -2.48
C ARG A 217 -18.36 12.19 -3.66
N ALA A 218 -17.68 11.07 -3.43
CA ALA A 218 -17.14 10.27 -4.54
C ALA A 218 -18.27 10.03 -5.54
N SER A 219 -18.13 10.57 -6.75
CA SER A 219 -19.15 10.41 -7.77
C SER A 219 -19.22 8.95 -8.19
N GLY A 220 -20.42 8.44 -8.47
CA GLY A 220 -20.60 7.08 -9.01
C GLY A 220 -19.74 6.84 -10.25
N CYS A 221 -19.47 7.88 -11.02
CA CYS A 221 -18.61 7.89 -12.19
C CYS A 221 -17.14 7.59 -11.82
N VAL A 222 -16.57 8.28 -10.81
CA VAL A 222 -15.19 8.03 -10.36
C VAL A 222 -15.06 6.59 -9.84
N ASN A 223 -15.98 6.15 -8.99
CA ASN A 223 -15.96 4.79 -8.46
C ASN A 223 -16.08 3.73 -9.58
N GLN A 224 -16.88 4.01 -10.62
CA GLN A 224 -16.95 3.12 -11.78
C GLN A 224 -15.58 2.96 -12.43
N TRP A 225 -14.93 4.06 -12.79
CA TRP A 225 -13.65 4.00 -13.49
C TRP A 225 -12.51 3.50 -12.63
N VAL A 226 -12.53 3.77 -11.31
CA VAL A 226 -11.60 3.15 -10.35
C VAL A 226 -11.71 1.63 -10.41
N GLY A 227 -12.92 1.07 -10.31
CA GLY A 227 -13.13 -0.37 -10.39
C GLY A 227 -12.77 -0.95 -11.76
N ASP A 228 -13.28 -0.35 -12.84
CA ASP A 228 -13.07 -0.82 -14.22
C ASP A 228 -11.58 -0.80 -14.60
N PHE A 229 -10.85 0.23 -14.19
CA PHE A 229 -9.42 0.31 -14.49
C PHE A 229 -8.57 -0.60 -13.60
N LEU A 230 -8.75 -0.57 -12.28
CA LEU A 230 -7.92 -1.40 -11.39
C LEU A 230 -8.12 -2.90 -11.65
N ILE A 231 -9.35 -3.33 -11.93
CA ILE A 231 -9.64 -4.77 -12.16
C ILE A 231 -9.38 -5.18 -13.61
N TYR A 232 -9.87 -4.42 -14.59
CA TYR A 232 -9.88 -4.85 -15.99
C TYR A 232 -8.92 -4.06 -16.90
N GLY A 233 -8.28 -3.01 -16.39
CA GLY A 233 -7.45 -2.11 -17.21
C GLY A 233 -8.27 -1.26 -18.20
N LYS A 234 -9.59 -1.16 -18.02
CA LYS A 234 -10.45 -0.38 -18.90
C LYS A 234 -10.27 1.10 -18.61
N GLN A 235 -10.03 1.87 -19.65
CA GLN A 235 -9.95 3.32 -19.57
C GLN A 235 -11.26 3.97 -20.05
N PRO A 236 -11.66 5.10 -19.46
CA PRO A 236 -12.78 5.87 -19.96
C PRO A 236 -12.49 6.42 -21.36
N PRO A 237 -13.54 6.63 -22.18
CA PRO A 237 -13.38 7.40 -23.42
C PRO A 237 -12.71 8.77 -23.15
N PRO A 238 -11.90 9.31 -24.07
CA PRO A 238 -11.15 10.55 -23.84
C PRO A 238 -12.02 11.78 -23.49
N SER A 239 -13.29 11.75 -23.85
CA SER A 239 -14.28 12.79 -23.55
C SER A 239 -15.00 12.63 -22.21
N THR A 240 -14.73 11.53 -21.48
CA THR A 240 -15.43 11.25 -20.22
C THR A 240 -15.01 12.26 -19.16
N ARG A 241 -16.00 12.99 -18.64
CA ARG A 241 -15.86 13.84 -17.46
C ARG A 241 -16.79 13.30 -16.40
N CYS A 242 -16.24 13.02 -15.22
CA CYS A 242 -17.07 12.70 -14.06
C CYS A 242 -17.59 14.03 -13.49
N LEU A 243 -18.74 14.46 -13.98
CA LEU A 243 -19.46 15.64 -13.51
C LEU A 243 -20.48 15.24 -12.42
N ASP A 244 -20.92 16.21 -11.64
CA ASP A 244 -21.99 15.98 -10.66
C ASP A 244 -23.30 15.56 -11.33
N PRO A 245 -24.16 14.77 -10.63
CA PRO A 245 -25.44 14.30 -11.19
C PRO A 245 -26.44 15.42 -11.62
N GLY A 246 -26.10 16.68 -11.35
CA GLY A 246 -26.88 17.85 -11.77
C GLY A 246 -26.47 18.45 -13.11
N ASP A 247 -25.39 18.00 -13.72
CA ASP A 247 -24.86 18.60 -14.97
C ASP A 247 -25.33 17.85 -16.25
N TRP A 248 -26.43 17.11 -16.16
CA TRP A 248 -27.05 16.43 -17.30
C TRP A 248 -28.18 17.30 -17.93
N GLU A 249 -27.91 18.54 -18.33
CA GLU A 249 -28.74 19.31 -19.23
C GLU A 249 -28.12 19.44 -20.62
#